data_c7d61163a7b1aaf954277401f373b3fc
#
_entry.id   c7d61163a7b1aaf954277401f373b3fc
#
_cell.length_a   1.000
_cell.length_b   1.000
_cell.length_c   1.000
_cell.angle_alpha   90.00
_cell.angle_beta   90.00
_cell.angle_gamma   90.00
#
_symmetry.space_group_name_H-M   'P 1'
#
loop_
_entity.id
_entity.type
_entity.pdbx_description
1 polymer ?
#
loop_
_entity_poly.entity_id
_entity_poly.type
_entity_poly.pdbx_seq_one_letter_code
_entity_poly.pdbx_strand_id
1 'polypeptide(L)'
;VRSRRQRQMCIRDSSWARDVCPTFVRNAEGTVRGIDWGFNAWGGLVDGLYFPWDKDNHAARKVCDLYRADCYDSRDFILEGGSIHSDGEGTILTTESCLCSAGRNPDMTKAEIEEKLCSMLGAQKVLWLPRGIYGDETNEHVDNVCAFTAAGKVVLAWTDNQNDPQYALSKACADYLAQQTDAKGRKLEVTLLPIPQEPVCITQEECSELDLWDGEPTRTAGERLAASYVNFYIANDSVLVPQFGDPMDKTACEILSAQFPNRTIVPIAAREILLGGGNIHCITQQIPLGRSSIYA
;
A
#
# COMPACT_ATOMS: atom_id res chain seq x y z
N VAL A 1 -25.64 -18.49 4.10
CA VAL A 1 -25.94 -17.06 3.84
C VAL A 1 -25.60 -16.27 5.10
N ARG A 2 -24.58 -15.46 5.06
CA ARG A 2 -24.27 -14.54 6.17
C ARG A 2 -25.43 -13.55 6.35
N SER A 3 -25.86 -13.32 7.58
CA SER A 3 -26.97 -12.40 7.84
C SER A 3 -26.61 -10.96 7.40
N ARG A 4 -27.60 -10.14 7.04
CA ARG A 4 -27.39 -8.71 6.73
C ARG A 4 -26.58 -7.99 7.82
N ARG A 5 -26.77 -8.34 9.11
CA ARG A 5 -25.99 -7.77 10.22
C ARG A 5 -24.51 -8.14 10.20
N GLN A 6 -24.19 -9.39 9.81
CA GLN A 6 -22.78 -9.81 9.66
C GLN A 6 -22.09 -9.15 8.47
N ARG A 7 -22.84 -8.91 7.39
CA ARG A 7 -22.35 -8.12 6.25
C ARG A 7 -22.13 -6.66 6.63
N GLN A 8 -23.06 -6.05 7.37
CA GLN A 8 -22.89 -4.69 7.91
C GLN A 8 -21.66 -4.52 8.81
N MET A 9 -21.31 -5.53 9.61
CA MET A 9 -20.08 -5.49 10.43
C MET A 9 -18.82 -5.57 9.55
N CYS A 10 -18.83 -6.36 8.48
CA CYS A 10 -17.66 -6.48 7.58
C CYS A 10 -17.41 -5.22 6.74
N ILE A 11 -18.44 -4.43 6.43
CA ILE A 11 -18.34 -3.22 5.60
C ILE A 11 -18.01 -1.98 6.43
N ARG A 12 -18.30 -1.97 7.72
CA ARG A 12 -18.03 -0.84 8.62
C ARG A 12 -16.71 -0.95 9.39
N ASP A 13 -16.07 -2.10 9.34
CA ASP A 13 -14.73 -2.31 9.89
C ASP A 13 -13.86 -2.66 8.67
N SER A 14 -13.09 -1.70 8.18
CA SER A 14 -12.27 -1.84 6.97
C SER A 14 -11.38 -3.08 7.04
N SER A 15 -11.39 -3.89 5.97
CA SER A 15 -10.49 -5.03 5.81
C SER A 15 -9.05 -4.60 5.48
N TRP A 16 -8.86 -3.32 5.17
CA TRP A 16 -7.61 -2.76 4.70
C TRP A 16 -6.69 -2.43 5.88
N ALA A 17 -6.22 -3.48 6.54
CA ALA A 17 -5.37 -3.38 7.73
C ALA A 17 -4.10 -2.56 7.49
N ARG A 18 -3.59 -2.51 6.28
CA ARG A 18 -2.44 -1.69 5.88
C ARG A 18 -2.68 -0.23 6.16
N ASP A 19 -3.88 0.27 5.87
CA ASP A 19 -4.21 1.68 5.82
C ASP A 19 -4.87 2.18 7.12
N VAL A 20 -5.66 1.33 7.77
CA VAL A 20 -6.39 1.71 9.01
C VAL A 20 -5.68 1.30 10.29
N CYS A 21 -4.71 0.35 10.24
CA CYS A 21 -3.92 -0.03 11.40
C CYS A 21 -2.71 0.90 11.58
N PRO A 22 -2.10 0.91 12.79
CA PRO A 22 -0.95 1.78 13.04
C PRO A 22 0.27 1.35 12.23
N THR A 23 1.07 2.30 11.79
CA THR A 23 2.43 2.00 11.35
C THR A 23 3.28 1.71 12.58
N PHE A 24 3.82 0.50 12.69
CA PHE A 24 4.68 0.15 13.80
C PHE A 24 6.13 0.54 13.55
N VAL A 25 6.73 1.22 14.52
CA VAL A 25 8.15 1.59 14.52
C VAL A 25 8.86 0.92 15.69
N ARG A 26 10.16 0.67 15.52
CA ARG A 26 11.01 0.03 16.52
C ARG A 26 12.28 0.84 16.72
N ASN A 27 12.63 1.11 17.98
CA ASN A 27 13.88 1.78 18.31
C ASN A 27 15.08 0.81 18.37
N ALA A 28 16.29 1.34 18.58
CA ALA A 28 17.52 0.55 18.65
C ALA A 28 17.52 -0.48 19.80
N GLU A 29 16.83 -0.17 20.91
CA GLU A 29 16.69 -1.04 22.08
C GLU A 29 15.65 -2.16 21.88
N GLY A 30 14.96 -2.15 20.72
CA GLY A 30 13.96 -3.16 20.37
C GLY A 30 12.56 -2.87 20.93
N THR A 31 12.29 -1.66 21.42
CA THR A 31 10.95 -1.26 21.86
C THR A 31 10.09 -0.90 20.66
N VAL A 32 8.89 -1.47 20.58
CA VAL A 32 7.92 -1.28 19.50
C VAL A 32 6.83 -0.31 19.92
N ARG A 33 6.51 0.65 19.07
CA ARG A 33 5.40 1.59 19.22
C ARG A 33 4.59 1.68 17.92
N GLY A 34 3.30 1.99 18.04
CA GLY A 34 2.46 2.31 16.90
C GLY A 34 2.43 3.82 16.63
N ILE A 35 2.15 4.20 15.40
CA ILE A 35 1.80 5.55 15.01
C ILE A 35 0.35 5.53 14.53
N ASP A 36 -0.51 6.29 15.19
CA ASP A 36 -1.92 6.45 14.88
C ASP A 36 -2.06 7.67 13.96
N TRP A 37 -2.09 7.41 12.65
CA TRP A 37 -2.28 8.43 11.63
C TRP A 37 -3.76 8.79 11.47
N GLY A 38 -4.03 9.98 10.96
CA GLY A 38 -5.37 10.32 10.49
C GLY A 38 -5.76 9.47 9.28
N PHE A 39 -6.97 8.91 9.31
CA PHE A 39 -7.57 8.17 8.20
C PHE A 39 -8.87 8.83 7.77
N ASN A 40 -9.05 9.04 6.48
CA ASN A 40 -10.21 9.76 5.92
C ASN A 40 -10.80 9.07 4.68
N ALA A 41 -10.79 7.73 4.65
CA ALA A 41 -11.30 6.94 3.53
C ALA A 41 -10.65 7.28 2.18
N TRP A 42 -9.32 7.48 2.18
CA TRP A 42 -8.46 7.75 1.01
C TRP A 42 -8.75 9.04 0.25
N GLY A 43 -9.33 10.05 0.88
CA GLY A 43 -9.55 11.33 0.20
C GLY A 43 -10.52 12.27 0.89
N GLY A 44 -11.10 11.85 2.00
CA GLY A 44 -12.00 12.66 2.79
C GLY A 44 -13.24 13.10 2.03
N LEU A 45 -13.57 14.40 2.10
CA LEU A 45 -14.70 14.99 1.38
C LEU A 45 -14.36 15.39 -0.06
N VAL A 46 -13.10 15.24 -0.49
CA VAL A 46 -12.65 15.62 -1.85
C VAL A 46 -12.92 14.48 -2.83
N ASP A 47 -12.35 13.31 -2.53
CA ASP A 47 -12.39 12.12 -3.37
C ASP A 47 -12.37 10.81 -2.57
N GLY A 48 -12.75 10.88 -1.28
CA GLY A 48 -12.85 9.69 -0.41
C GLY A 48 -13.87 8.68 -0.89
N LEU A 49 -13.59 7.40 -0.65
CA LEU A 49 -14.41 6.31 -1.17
C LEU A 49 -15.69 6.06 -0.37
N TYR A 50 -15.77 6.51 0.89
CA TYR A 50 -16.98 6.37 1.70
C TYR A 50 -17.04 7.41 2.84
N PHE A 51 -18.22 7.56 3.40
CA PHE A 51 -18.51 8.38 4.58
C PHE A 51 -19.62 7.74 5.41
N PRO A 52 -19.56 7.77 6.75
CA PRO A 52 -18.49 8.26 7.64
C PRO A 52 -17.34 7.22 7.79
N TRP A 53 -16.13 7.70 8.12
CA TRP A 53 -14.91 6.89 8.37
C TRP A 53 -14.43 6.93 9.83
N ASP A 54 -15.21 7.46 10.74
CA ASP A 54 -14.86 7.67 12.15
C ASP A 54 -14.43 6.39 12.86
N LYS A 55 -15.03 5.25 12.53
CA LYS A 55 -14.69 3.95 13.12
C LYS A 55 -13.32 3.46 12.68
N ASP A 56 -13.02 3.61 11.40
CA ASP A 56 -11.74 3.21 10.83
C ASP A 56 -10.62 4.13 11.30
N ASN A 57 -10.90 5.43 11.45
CA ASN A 57 -9.98 6.41 12.04
C ASN A 57 -9.65 6.15 13.53
N HIS A 58 -10.29 5.17 14.15
CA HIS A 58 -9.99 4.73 15.51
C HIS A 58 -9.39 3.30 15.58
N ALA A 59 -9.22 2.64 14.43
CA ALA A 59 -8.72 1.27 14.38
C ALA A 59 -7.28 1.15 14.88
N ALA A 60 -6.41 2.08 14.47
CA ALA A 60 -5.00 2.09 14.86
C ALA A 60 -4.82 2.07 16.40
N ARG A 61 -5.54 2.93 17.11
CA ARG A 61 -5.50 2.95 18.57
C ARG A 61 -5.91 1.64 19.21
N LYS A 62 -7.01 1.03 18.74
CA LYS A 62 -7.49 -0.28 19.23
C LYS A 62 -6.47 -1.40 19.01
N VAL A 63 -5.77 -1.38 17.86
CA VAL A 63 -4.71 -2.35 17.55
C VAL A 63 -3.51 -2.15 18.47
N CYS A 64 -3.08 -0.91 18.74
CA CYS A 64 -2.04 -0.62 19.72
C CYS A 64 -2.39 -1.15 21.10
N ASP A 65 -3.62 -0.94 21.57
CA ASP A 65 -4.09 -1.41 22.86
C ASP A 65 -4.10 -2.96 22.92
N LEU A 66 -4.54 -3.64 21.84
CA LEU A 66 -4.52 -5.09 21.71
C LEU A 66 -3.11 -5.68 21.85
N TYR A 67 -2.13 -5.04 21.19
CA TYR A 67 -0.72 -5.44 21.23
C TYR A 67 0.05 -4.86 22.41
N ARG A 68 -0.62 -4.09 23.29
CA ARG A 68 -0.01 -3.41 24.44
C ARG A 68 1.19 -2.56 24.04
N ALA A 69 1.07 -1.88 22.91
CA ALA A 69 2.07 -0.96 22.43
C ALA A 69 1.61 0.48 22.66
N ASP A 70 2.54 1.35 23.11
CA ASP A 70 2.29 2.78 23.10
C ASP A 70 1.97 3.24 21.68
N CYS A 71 1.17 4.29 21.60
CA CYS A 71 0.74 4.84 20.33
C CYS A 71 1.06 6.33 20.28
N TYR A 72 1.82 6.74 19.27
CA TYR A 72 1.98 8.17 18.94
C TYR A 72 0.70 8.65 18.27
N ASP A 73 0.01 9.63 18.84
CA ASP A 73 -1.12 10.29 18.20
C ASP A 73 -0.60 11.25 17.12
N SER A 74 -0.89 10.95 15.89
CA SER A 74 -0.54 11.73 14.70
C SER A 74 -1.73 11.90 13.76
N ARG A 75 -2.95 11.91 14.32
CA ARG A 75 -4.21 12.02 13.58
C ARG A 75 -4.44 13.39 12.96
N ASP A 76 -3.59 14.34 13.26
CA ASP A 76 -3.48 15.64 12.57
C ASP A 76 -2.85 15.54 11.18
N PHE A 77 -2.32 14.36 10.81
CA PHE A 77 -1.68 14.08 9.53
C PHE A 77 -2.31 12.86 8.89
N ILE A 78 -2.89 13.02 7.70
CA ILE A 78 -3.51 11.92 6.96
C ILE A 78 -2.43 11.11 6.27
N LEU A 79 -2.36 9.82 6.61
CA LEU A 79 -1.44 8.86 6.01
C LEU A 79 -2.01 7.45 6.08
N GLU A 80 -1.98 6.75 4.97
CA GLU A 80 -2.25 5.32 4.88
C GLU A 80 -0.93 4.54 4.77
N GLY A 81 -0.86 3.35 5.39
CA GLY A 81 0.35 2.52 5.33
C GLY A 81 0.72 2.07 3.91
N GLY A 82 -0.26 1.95 3.00
CA GLY A 82 -0.04 1.63 1.59
C GLY A 82 0.57 2.78 0.78
N SER A 83 0.47 4.02 1.27
CA SER A 83 1.09 5.18 0.65
C SER A 83 2.60 5.29 0.86
N ILE A 84 3.18 4.45 1.71
CA ILE A 84 4.61 4.45 2.02
C ILE A 84 5.23 3.05 1.93
N HIS A 85 6.52 2.97 1.58
CA HIS A 85 7.31 1.76 1.67
C HIS A 85 8.73 2.10 2.17
N SER A 86 9.28 1.29 3.08
CA SER A 86 10.58 1.55 3.72
C SER A 86 11.63 0.50 3.35
N ASP A 87 12.88 0.92 3.19
CA ASP A 87 14.03 0.03 3.05
C ASP A 87 14.56 -0.48 4.41
N GLY A 88 14.05 0.03 5.53
CA GLY A 88 14.56 -0.26 6.87
C GLY A 88 15.91 0.38 7.20
N GLU A 89 16.50 1.15 6.28
CA GLU A 89 17.80 1.81 6.43
C GLU A 89 17.74 3.33 6.26
N GLY A 90 16.54 3.90 6.37
CA GLY A 90 16.31 5.34 6.40
C GLY A 90 15.75 5.93 5.11
N THR A 91 15.37 5.12 4.12
CA THR A 91 14.72 5.57 2.90
C THR A 91 13.24 5.19 2.89
N ILE A 92 12.38 6.14 2.56
CA ILE A 92 10.93 5.94 2.34
C ILE A 92 10.65 6.19 0.86
N LEU A 93 9.82 5.32 0.26
CA LEU A 93 9.15 5.54 -1.03
C LEU A 93 7.74 6.03 -0.77
N THR A 94 7.28 6.95 -1.59
CA THR A 94 5.88 7.41 -1.68
C THR A 94 5.59 7.92 -3.09
N THR A 95 4.34 8.27 -3.39
CA THR A 95 3.96 8.92 -4.64
C THR A 95 3.52 10.37 -4.42
N GLU A 96 3.83 11.25 -5.37
CA GLU A 96 3.37 12.64 -5.35
C GLU A 96 1.85 12.72 -5.51
N SER A 97 1.29 11.91 -6.42
CA SER A 97 -0.15 11.84 -6.67
C SER A 97 -0.96 11.51 -5.42
N CYS A 98 -0.42 10.70 -4.49
CA CYS A 98 -1.10 10.40 -3.25
C CYS A 98 -0.91 11.50 -2.19
N LEU A 99 0.30 11.63 -1.63
CA LEU A 99 0.50 12.47 -0.44
C LEU A 99 0.39 13.98 -0.71
N CYS A 100 0.56 14.42 -1.95
CA CYS A 100 0.34 15.82 -2.34
C CYS A 100 -1.08 16.07 -2.87
N SER A 101 -1.99 15.09 -2.81
CA SER A 101 -3.38 15.30 -3.23
C SER A 101 -4.14 16.21 -2.27
N ALA A 102 -5.16 16.88 -2.80
CA ALA A 102 -6.06 17.73 -2.00
C ALA A 102 -6.85 16.92 -0.94
N GLY A 103 -6.98 15.60 -1.13
CA GLY A 103 -7.69 14.71 -0.22
C GLY A 103 -6.85 14.22 0.97
N ARG A 104 -5.59 14.67 1.11
CA ARG A 104 -4.69 14.25 2.21
C ARG A 104 -4.35 15.41 3.14
N ASN A 105 -3.27 16.13 2.85
CA ASN A 105 -2.75 17.20 3.71
C ASN A 105 -2.61 18.51 2.92
N PRO A 106 -3.72 19.11 2.42
CA PRO A 106 -3.67 20.25 1.48
C PRO A 106 -3.03 21.51 2.05
N ASP A 107 -3.02 21.67 3.36
CA ASP A 107 -2.45 22.84 4.04
C ASP A 107 -0.93 22.71 4.29
N MET A 108 -0.32 21.55 3.92
CA MET A 108 1.10 21.30 4.09
C MET A 108 1.84 21.34 2.74
N THR A 109 3.03 21.92 2.79
CA THR A 109 3.98 21.82 1.66
C THR A 109 4.59 20.42 1.60
N LYS A 110 5.09 20.03 0.42
CA LYS A 110 5.82 18.77 0.23
C LYS A 110 6.99 18.62 1.22
N ALA A 111 7.70 19.71 1.53
CA ALA A 111 8.81 19.71 2.48
C ALA A 111 8.33 19.43 3.93
N GLU A 112 7.22 19.99 4.35
CA GLU A 112 6.63 19.72 5.67
C GLU A 112 6.12 18.28 5.79
N ILE A 113 5.53 17.73 4.71
CA ILE A 113 5.15 16.32 4.64
C ILE A 113 6.40 15.43 4.78
N GLU A 114 7.48 15.73 4.06
CA GLU A 114 8.75 15.01 4.13
C GLU A 114 9.37 15.05 5.53
N GLU A 115 9.38 16.21 6.17
CA GLU A 115 9.84 16.38 7.55
C GLU A 115 9.01 15.52 8.53
N LYS A 116 7.68 15.54 8.40
CA LYS A 116 6.78 14.71 9.22
C LYS A 116 7.07 13.22 9.04
N LEU A 117 7.20 12.74 7.79
CA LEU A 117 7.55 11.35 7.50
C LEU A 117 8.90 10.97 8.10
N CYS A 118 9.94 11.78 7.88
CA CYS A 118 11.27 11.52 8.41
C CYS A 118 11.28 11.47 9.93
N SER A 119 10.63 12.41 10.60
CA SER A 119 10.60 12.47 12.07
C SER A 119 9.86 11.31 12.70
N MET A 120 8.71 10.92 12.14
CA MET A 120 7.85 9.88 12.72
C MET A 120 8.36 8.47 12.40
N LEU A 121 8.91 8.25 11.21
CA LEU A 121 9.35 6.94 10.74
C LEU A 121 10.85 6.68 10.96
N GLY A 122 11.59 7.65 11.49
CA GLY A 122 13.05 7.55 11.66
C GLY A 122 13.79 7.51 10.33
N ALA A 123 13.21 8.07 9.27
CA ALA A 123 13.80 8.14 7.96
C ALA A 123 14.70 9.37 7.81
N GLN A 124 15.56 9.34 6.79
CA GLN A 124 16.50 10.41 6.45
C GLN A 124 16.27 10.93 5.02
N LYS A 125 15.51 10.20 4.22
CA LYS A 125 15.22 10.52 2.83
C LYS A 125 13.88 9.97 2.40
N VAL A 126 13.12 10.80 1.69
CA VAL A 126 11.90 10.38 1.00
C VAL A 126 12.12 10.43 -0.50
N LEU A 127 11.78 9.36 -1.19
CA LEU A 127 11.77 9.26 -2.65
C LEU A 127 10.32 9.41 -3.13
N TRP A 128 10.08 10.41 -3.94
CA TRP A 128 8.76 10.80 -4.43
C TRP A 128 8.57 10.33 -5.87
N LEU A 129 7.95 9.17 -6.05
CA LEU A 129 7.56 8.74 -7.39
C LEU A 129 6.46 9.67 -7.93
N PRO A 130 6.55 10.07 -9.21
CA PRO A 130 5.57 11.01 -9.78
C PRO A 130 4.18 10.40 -9.90
N ARG A 131 4.07 9.09 -10.12
CA ARG A 131 2.82 8.37 -10.38
C ARG A 131 2.81 6.98 -9.75
N GLY A 132 1.62 6.36 -9.70
CA GLY A 132 1.39 4.99 -9.24
C GLY A 132 0.79 4.08 -10.31
N ILE A 133 -0.15 3.20 -9.93
CA ILE A 133 -0.84 2.29 -10.84
C ILE A 133 -2.08 2.97 -11.42
N TYR A 134 -2.30 2.75 -12.71
CA TYR A 134 -3.48 3.24 -13.42
C TYR A 134 -4.77 2.66 -12.83
N GLY A 135 -5.72 3.53 -12.52
CA GLY A 135 -7.01 3.14 -11.97
C GLY A 135 -6.99 2.81 -10.48
N ASP A 136 -5.91 3.14 -9.76
CA ASP A 136 -5.85 2.99 -8.31
C ASP A 136 -6.71 4.05 -7.62
N GLU A 137 -7.73 3.61 -6.91
CA GLU A 137 -8.72 4.46 -6.24
C GLU A 137 -8.18 5.17 -4.99
N THR A 138 -7.00 4.79 -4.53
CA THR A 138 -6.34 5.37 -3.35
C THR A 138 -5.46 6.59 -3.69
N ASN A 139 -5.63 7.18 -4.86
CA ASN A 139 -4.76 8.22 -5.45
C ASN A 139 -3.33 7.70 -5.73
N GLU A 140 -3.24 6.48 -6.22
CA GLU A 140 -1.97 5.88 -6.65
C GLU A 140 -1.00 5.59 -5.48
N HIS A 141 -1.39 4.74 -4.54
CA HIS A 141 -0.52 4.24 -3.47
C HIS A 141 0.78 3.64 -4.03
N VAL A 142 1.89 3.85 -3.31
CA VAL A 142 3.20 3.34 -3.75
C VAL A 142 3.29 1.81 -3.72
N ASP A 143 2.57 1.15 -2.83
CA ASP A 143 2.58 -0.30 -2.65
C ASP A 143 2.03 -1.09 -3.85
N ASN A 144 1.36 -0.42 -4.78
CA ASN A 144 0.92 -0.97 -6.06
C ASN A 144 1.95 -0.77 -7.17
N VAL A 145 2.85 0.22 -7.08
CA VAL A 145 3.76 0.57 -8.18
C VAL A 145 5.21 0.25 -7.90
N CYS A 146 5.71 0.43 -6.67
CA CYS A 146 7.12 0.25 -6.34
C CYS A 146 7.31 -0.23 -4.89
N ALA A 147 8.17 -1.22 -4.71
CA ALA A 147 8.49 -1.75 -3.39
C ALA A 147 9.99 -2.05 -3.25
N PHE A 148 10.56 -1.83 -2.07
CA PHE A 148 11.89 -2.32 -1.76
C PHE A 148 11.90 -3.84 -1.60
N THR A 149 12.87 -4.50 -2.20
CA THR A 149 13.17 -5.92 -1.98
C THR A 149 14.35 -6.09 -1.02
N ALA A 150 15.22 -5.10 -1.00
CA ALA A 150 16.31 -4.91 -0.05
C ALA A 150 16.73 -3.44 -0.05
N ALA A 151 17.58 -3.04 0.87
CA ALA A 151 18.16 -1.69 0.88
C ALA A 151 18.93 -1.43 -0.44
N GLY A 152 18.57 -0.34 -1.11
CA GLY A 152 19.11 0.02 -2.43
C GLY A 152 18.53 -0.77 -3.61
N LYS A 153 17.59 -1.69 -3.41
CA LYS A 153 16.94 -2.49 -4.46
C LYS A 153 15.43 -2.34 -4.43
N VAL A 154 14.85 -2.09 -5.60
CA VAL A 154 13.41 -1.95 -5.76
C VAL A 154 12.89 -2.77 -6.92
N VAL A 155 11.63 -3.20 -6.83
CA VAL A 155 10.85 -3.64 -7.98
C VAL A 155 9.91 -2.53 -8.39
N LEU A 156 9.69 -2.37 -9.69
CA LEU A 156 8.81 -1.37 -10.28
C LEU A 156 7.82 -2.06 -11.21
N ALA A 157 6.53 -1.83 -11.02
CA ALA A 157 5.48 -2.31 -11.92
C ALA A 157 5.74 -1.82 -13.36
N TRP A 158 5.68 -2.74 -14.33
CA TRP A 158 6.09 -2.46 -15.70
C TRP A 158 5.23 -3.15 -16.74
N THR A 159 5.08 -2.50 -17.87
CA THR A 159 4.58 -3.10 -19.11
C THR A 159 5.39 -2.59 -20.30
N ASP A 160 5.65 -3.47 -21.27
CA ASP A 160 6.26 -3.08 -22.55
C ASP A 160 5.22 -2.61 -23.58
N ASN A 161 3.93 -2.75 -23.28
CA ASN A 161 2.85 -2.30 -24.14
C ASN A 161 2.69 -0.77 -24.06
N GLN A 162 3.23 -0.07 -25.03
CA GLN A 162 3.17 1.41 -25.11
C GLN A 162 1.75 1.97 -25.28
N ASN A 163 0.79 1.13 -25.65
CA ASN A 163 -0.63 1.51 -25.74
C ASN A 163 -1.37 1.35 -24.41
N ASP A 164 -0.78 0.66 -23.43
CA ASP A 164 -1.35 0.58 -22.08
C ASP A 164 -1.08 1.90 -21.33
N PRO A 165 -2.09 2.54 -20.74
CA PRO A 165 -1.90 3.78 -19.98
C PRO A 165 -0.86 3.64 -18.85
N GLN A 166 -0.64 2.42 -18.32
CA GLN A 166 0.38 2.17 -17.31
C GLN A 166 1.80 2.40 -17.83
N TYR A 167 2.07 2.19 -19.13
CA TYR A 167 3.43 2.38 -19.66
C TYR A 167 4.00 3.77 -19.37
N ALA A 168 3.23 4.82 -19.64
CA ALA A 168 3.67 6.20 -19.40
C ALA A 168 3.92 6.49 -17.91
N LEU A 169 3.08 5.95 -17.03
CA LEU A 169 3.20 6.10 -15.57
C LEU A 169 4.45 5.39 -15.04
N SER A 170 4.64 4.12 -15.42
CA SER A 170 5.82 3.33 -15.04
C SER A 170 7.11 3.93 -15.59
N LYS A 171 7.09 4.42 -16.85
CA LYS A 171 8.24 5.08 -17.47
C LYS A 171 8.68 6.33 -16.69
N ALA A 172 7.73 7.18 -16.28
CA ALA A 172 8.03 8.35 -15.46
C ALA A 172 8.68 7.96 -14.12
N CYS A 173 8.19 6.89 -13.48
CA CYS A 173 8.77 6.38 -12.25
C CYS A 173 10.19 5.80 -12.48
N ALA A 174 10.40 5.05 -13.57
CA ALA A 174 11.71 4.51 -13.92
C ALA A 174 12.75 5.61 -14.16
N ASP A 175 12.37 6.65 -14.92
CA ASP A 175 13.24 7.80 -15.22
C ASP A 175 13.60 8.58 -13.95
N TYR A 176 12.66 8.71 -13.02
CA TYR A 176 12.90 9.31 -11.71
C TYR A 176 13.89 8.46 -10.90
N LEU A 177 13.61 7.16 -10.72
CA LEU A 177 14.42 6.26 -9.89
C LEU A 177 15.86 6.12 -10.41
N ALA A 178 16.07 6.15 -11.74
CA ALA A 178 17.40 6.08 -12.36
C ALA A 178 18.34 7.23 -11.92
N GLN A 179 17.78 8.34 -11.45
CA GLN A 179 18.51 9.53 -10.99
C GLN A 179 18.67 9.59 -9.49
N GLN A 180 18.05 8.65 -8.74
CA GLN A 180 18.00 8.68 -7.28
C GLN A 180 19.05 7.79 -6.63
N THR A 181 19.32 8.11 -5.38
CA THR A 181 20.05 7.27 -4.43
C THR A 181 19.19 7.04 -3.19
N ASP A 182 19.48 6.02 -2.43
CA ASP A 182 18.90 5.84 -1.10
C ASP A 182 19.50 6.84 -0.06
N ALA A 183 19.06 6.73 1.19
CA ALA A 183 19.52 7.59 2.30
C ALA A 183 21.04 7.44 2.59
N LYS A 184 21.66 6.32 2.18
CA LYS A 184 23.09 6.06 2.33
C LYS A 184 23.91 6.41 1.09
N GLY A 185 23.30 7.01 0.07
CA GLY A 185 23.95 7.43 -1.16
C GLY A 185 24.18 6.30 -2.18
N ARG A 186 23.60 5.09 -1.97
CA ARG A 186 23.67 3.99 -2.94
C ARG A 186 22.71 4.26 -4.10
N LYS A 187 23.17 4.04 -5.34
CA LYS A 187 22.27 4.05 -6.50
C LYS A 187 21.25 2.94 -6.37
N LEU A 188 20.02 3.20 -6.78
CA LEU A 188 18.96 2.22 -6.77
C LEU A 188 19.13 1.20 -7.91
N GLU A 189 19.07 -0.08 -7.57
CA GLU A 189 18.91 -1.16 -8.52
C GLU A 189 17.42 -1.39 -8.75
N VAL A 190 16.94 -1.07 -9.95
CA VAL A 190 15.52 -1.17 -10.31
C VAL A 190 15.29 -2.44 -11.13
N THR A 191 14.50 -3.36 -10.61
CA THR A 191 14.04 -4.54 -11.33
C THR A 191 12.62 -4.31 -11.83
N LEU A 192 12.40 -4.49 -13.13
CA LEU A 192 11.08 -4.36 -13.73
C LEU A 192 10.25 -5.61 -13.41
N LEU A 193 9.09 -5.44 -12.78
CA LEU A 193 8.16 -6.50 -12.45
C LEU A 193 6.91 -6.33 -13.34
N PRO A 194 6.56 -7.31 -14.19
CA PRO A 194 5.42 -7.13 -15.07
C PRO A 194 4.14 -6.83 -14.29
N ILE A 195 3.20 -6.12 -14.91
CA ILE A 195 1.79 -6.16 -14.53
C ILE A 195 1.10 -7.30 -15.31
N PRO A 196 -0.16 -7.68 -15.01
CA PRO A 196 -0.90 -8.62 -15.84
C PRO A 196 -0.86 -8.20 -17.32
N GLN A 197 -0.67 -9.19 -18.21
CA GLN A 197 -0.57 -8.97 -19.66
C GLN A 197 -1.84 -8.37 -20.22
N GLU A 198 -2.97 -8.89 -19.75
CA GLU A 198 -4.29 -8.36 -20.08
C GLU A 198 -4.85 -7.56 -18.90
N PRO A 199 -5.52 -6.42 -19.15
CA PRO A 199 -6.15 -5.67 -18.08
C PRO A 199 -7.13 -6.54 -17.30
N VAL A 200 -6.93 -6.65 -16.00
CA VAL A 200 -7.87 -7.34 -15.12
C VAL A 200 -9.09 -6.44 -14.94
N CYS A 201 -10.22 -6.85 -15.51
CA CYS A 201 -11.46 -6.08 -15.43
C CYS A 201 -12.52 -6.83 -14.63
N ILE A 202 -13.41 -6.07 -13.99
CA ILE A 202 -14.57 -6.63 -13.29
C ILE A 202 -15.59 -7.15 -14.32
N THR A 203 -16.17 -8.32 -14.06
CA THR A 203 -17.19 -8.93 -14.92
C THR A 203 -18.59 -8.45 -14.55
N GLN A 204 -19.57 -8.69 -15.45
CA GLN A 204 -20.98 -8.40 -15.17
C GLN A 204 -21.53 -9.24 -14.01
N GLU A 205 -21.07 -10.49 -13.89
CA GLU A 205 -21.45 -11.39 -12.80
C GLU A 205 -20.96 -10.85 -11.45
N GLU A 206 -19.67 -10.51 -11.37
CA GLU A 206 -19.06 -9.93 -10.17
C GLU A 206 -19.75 -8.62 -9.75
N CYS A 207 -20.06 -7.73 -10.70
CA CYS A 207 -20.82 -6.51 -10.40
C CYS A 207 -22.18 -6.82 -9.77
N SER A 208 -22.87 -7.89 -10.24
CA SER A 208 -24.19 -8.25 -9.72
C SER A 208 -24.16 -8.88 -8.32
N GLU A 209 -22.98 -9.35 -7.88
CA GLU A 209 -22.76 -9.96 -6.57
C GLU A 209 -22.25 -8.96 -5.51
N LEU A 210 -21.85 -7.77 -5.94
CA LEU A 210 -21.43 -6.72 -5.00
C LEU A 210 -22.64 -6.16 -4.24
N ASP A 211 -22.59 -6.20 -2.92
CA ASP A 211 -23.55 -5.54 -2.03
C ASP A 211 -23.08 -4.08 -1.83
N LEU A 212 -23.50 -3.19 -2.72
CA LEU A 212 -23.18 -1.76 -2.61
C LEU A 212 -24.16 -1.06 -1.66
N TRP A 213 -23.64 -0.09 -0.90
CA TRP A 213 -24.42 0.74 0.01
C TRP A 213 -24.70 2.10 -0.62
N ASP A 214 -25.77 2.74 -0.16
CA ASP A 214 -26.09 4.11 -0.58
C ASP A 214 -24.90 5.03 -0.27
N GLY A 215 -24.34 5.64 -1.33
CA GLY A 215 -23.19 6.54 -1.23
C GLY A 215 -21.82 5.88 -1.49
N GLU A 216 -21.74 4.56 -1.73
CA GLU A 216 -20.51 3.91 -2.18
C GLU A 216 -20.35 4.03 -3.71
N PRO A 217 -19.09 4.11 -4.20
CA PRO A 217 -18.83 4.10 -5.62
C PRO A 217 -19.35 2.80 -6.26
N THR A 218 -20.09 2.93 -7.35
CA THR A 218 -20.59 1.77 -8.10
C THR A 218 -19.52 1.25 -9.03
N ARG A 219 -19.28 -0.07 -9.00
CA ARG A 219 -18.46 -0.76 -9.99
C ARG A 219 -19.22 -0.95 -11.29
N THR A 220 -18.54 -0.79 -12.40
CA THR A 220 -19.10 -0.99 -13.74
C THR A 220 -18.41 -2.17 -14.42
N ALA A 221 -19.20 -3.09 -15.02
CA ALA A 221 -18.64 -4.20 -15.77
C ALA A 221 -17.71 -3.71 -16.89
N GLY A 222 -16.54 -4.32 -17.00
CA GLY A 222 -15.47 -3.89 -17.90
C GLY A 222 -14.53 -2.82 -17.31
N GLU A 223 -14.81 -2.29 -16.12
CA GLU A 223 -13.91 -1.39 -15.40
C GLU A 223 -12.60 -2.12 -15.07
N ARG A 224 -11.46 -1.48 -15.36
CA ARG A 224 -10.14 -2.02 -15.06
C ARG A 224 -9.82 -1.85 -13.58
N LEU A 225 -9.39 -2.93 -12.96
CA LEU A 225 -8.94 -2.97 -11.57
C LEU A 225 -7.42 -2.71 -11.49
N ALA A 226 -6.96 -2.15 -10.39
CA ALA A 226 -5.55 -1.82 -10.14
C ALA A 226 -4.71 -3.08 -9.79
N ALA A 227 -4.68 -4.06 -10.69
CA ALA A 227 -3.98 -5.33 -10.51
C ALA A 227 -2.46 -5.13 -10.63
N SER A 228 -1.73 -5.45 -9.56
CA SER A 228 -0.28 -5.36 -9.54
C SER A 228 0.37 -6.46 -8.70
N TYR A 229 1.40 -7.11 -9.25
CA TYR A 229 2.23 -8.07 -8.49
C TYR A 229 3.14 -7.37 -7.47
N VAL A 230 3.32 -6.04 -7.54
CA VAL A 230 4.08 -5.27 -6.54
C VAL A 230 3.38 -5.25 -5.19
N ASN A 231 2.06 -5.45 -5.16
CA ASN A 231 1.29 -5.52 -3.92
C ASN A 231 1.45 -6.88 -3.19
N PHE A 232 2.69 -7.38 -3.15
CA PHE A 232 3.07 -8.57 -2.39
C PHE A 232 3.29 -8.24 -0.91
N TYR A 233 3.23 -9.25 -0.04
CA TYR A 233 3.55 -9.12 1.37
C TYR A 233 4.81 -9.88 1.74
N ILE A 234 5.76 -9.20 2.41
CA ILE A 234 7.01 -9.79 2.91
C ILE A 234 6.78 -10.31 4.33
N ALA A 235 6.70 -11.63 4.47
CA ALA A 235 6.69 -12.32 5.77
C ALA A 235 8.11 -12.74 6.17
N ASN A 236 8.25 -13.40 7.34
CA ASN A 236 9.58 -13.80 7.84
C ASN A 236 10.33 -14.71 6.87
N ASP A 237 9.69 -15.81 6.45
CA ASP A 237 10.31 -16.86 5.63
C ASP A 237 9.69 -16.98 4.24
N SER A 238 8.75 -16.10 3.90
CA SER A 238 8.02 -16.15 2.64
C SER A 238 7.67 -14.76 2.11
N VAL A 239 7.31 -14.71 0.82
CA VAL A 239 6.70 -13.55 0.18
C VAL A 239 5.39 -14.03 -0.44
N LEU A 240 4.28 -13.44 -0.02
CA LEU A 240 2.95 -13.75 -0.55
C LEU A 240 2.70 -12.87 -1.77
N VAL A 241 2.51 -13.50 -2.93
CA VAL A 241 2.43 -12.81 -4.22
C VAL A 241 1.04 -12.98 -4.81
N PRO A 242 0.32 -11.87 -5.10
CA PRO A 242 -1.01 -11.96 -5.71
C PRO A 242 -0.94 -12.62 -7.08
N GLN A 243 -1.97 -13.40 -7.41
CA GLN A 243 -2.15 -14.06 -8.71
C GLN A 243 -3.52 -13.71 -9.26
N PHE A 244 -3.57 -13.48 -10.56
CA PHE A 244 -4.76 -13.01 -11.24
C PHE A 244 -5.29 -13.98 -12.30
N GLY A 245 -4.64 -15.15 -12.47
CA GLY A 245 -4.92 -16.10 -13.54
C GLY A 245 -4.36 -15.65 -14.90
N ASP A 246 -3.33 -14.83 -14.88
CA ASP A 246 -2.69 -14.21 -16.03
C ASP A 246 -1.38 -14.93 -16.42
N PRO A 247 -0.98 -14.96 -17.70
CA PRO A 247 0.31 -15.54 -18.12
C PRO A 247 1.53 -14.99 -17.37
N MET A 248 1.47 -13.73 -16.88
CA MET A 248 2.56 -13.10 -16.12
C MET A 248 2.66 -13.56 -14.67
N ASP A 249 1.67 -14.26 -14.12
CA ASP A 249 1.68 -14.77 -12.75
C ASP A 249 2.97 -15.55 -12.43
N LYS A 250 3.37 -16.45 -13.31
CA LYS A 250 4.59 -17.24 -13.15
C LYS A 250 5.85 -16.38 -13.27
N THR A 251 5.92 -15.51 -14.25
CA THR A 251 7.06 -14.62 -14.49
C THR A 251 7.28 -13.69 -13.30
N ALA A 252 6.21 -13.13 -12.72
CA ALA A 252 6.28 -12.30 -11.53
C ALA A 252 6.87 -13.07 -10.34
N CYS A 253 6.41 -14.31 -10.12
CA CYS A 253 6.96 -15.17 -9.07
C CYS A 253 8.44 -15.51 -9.28
N GLU A 254 8.87 -15.78 -10.51
CA GLU A 254 10.28 -16.07 -10.84
C GLU A 254 11.18 -14.85 -10.57
N ILE A 255 10.76 -13.65 -10.99
CA ILE A 255 11.48 -12.40 -10.72
C ILE A 255 11.58 -12.16 -9.21
N LEU A 256 10.47 -12.26 -8.48
CA LEU A 256 10.47 -12.06 -7.03
C LEU A 256 11.29 -13.12 -6.30
N SER A 257 11.33 -14.37 -6.79
CA SER A 257 12.21 -15.40 -6.23
C SER A 257 13.69 -15.03 -6.33
N ALA A 258 14.10 -14.41 -7.43
CA ALA A 258 15.46 -13.90 -7.58
C ALA A 258 15.77 -12.71 -6.66
N GLN A 259 14.75 -11.87 -6.36
CA GLN A 259 14.90 -10.74 -5.44
C GLN A 259 14.91 -11.17 -3.96
N PHE A 260 14.29 -12.30 -3.63
CA PHE A 260 14.19 -12.81 -2.26
C PHE A 260 14.78 -14.23 -2.12
N PRO A 261 16.11 -14.41 -2.34
CA PRO A 261 16.72 -15.74 -2.42
C PRO A 261 16.60 -16.57 -1.12
N ASN A 262 16.33 -15.93 0.01
CA ASN A 262 16.19 -16.58 1.32
C ASN A 262 14.73 -16.72 1.78
N ARG A 263 13.77 -16.49 0.89
CA ARG A 263 12.33 -16.61 1.20
C ARG A 263 11.61 -17.48 0.18
N THR A 264 10.61 -18.18 0.64
CA THR A 264 9.72 -18.94 -0.24
C THR A 264 8.71 -18.01 -0.89
N ILE A 265 8.58 -18.02 -2.20
CA ILE A 265 7.50 -17.34 -2.91
C ILE A 265 6.23 -18.17 -2.82
N VAL A 266 5.17 -17.57 -2.30
CA VAL A 266 3.87 -18.21 -2.12
C VAL A 266 2.83 -17.48 -3.00
N PRO A 267 2.44 -18.06 -4.12
CA PRO A 267 1.39 -17.50 -4.97
C PRO A 267 0.03 -17.61 -4.28
N ILE A 268 -0.76 -16.54 -4.29
CA ILE A 268 -2.09 -16.45 -3.68
C ILE A 268 -3.09 -15.96 -4.71
N ALA A 269 -4.14 -16.72 -4.99
CA ALA A 269 -5.26 -16.25 -5.81
C ALA A 269 -5.88 -15.02 -5.14
N ALA A 270 -5.87 -13.89 -5.83
CA ALA A 270 -6.16 -12.59 -5.23
C ALA A 270 -7.28 -11.80 -5.93
N ARG A 271 -7.96 -12.42 -6.91
CA ARG A 271 -9.03 -11.74 -7.66
C ARG A 271 -10.15 -11.23 -6.77
N GLU A 272 -10.61 -12.03 -5.81
CA GLU A 272 -11.68 -11.64 -4.88
C GLU A 272 -11.28 -10.49 -3.95
N ILE A 273 -9.99 -10.44 -3.57
CA ILE A 273 -9.46 -9.31 -2.78
C ILE A 273 -9.44 -8.06 -3.66
N LEU A 274 -8.98 -8.20 -4.90
CA LEU A 274 -8.85 -7.10 -5.86
C LEU A 274 -10.19 -6.44 -6.20
N LEU A 275 -11.29 -7.19 -6.23
CA LEU A 275 -12.63 -6.65 -6.42
C LEU A 275 -13.02 -5.62 -5.34
N GLY A 276 -12.45 -5.72 -4.16
CA GLY A 276 -12.61 -4.73 -3.09
C GLY A 276 -11.77 -3.46 -3.26
N GLY A 277 -10.93 -3.35 -4.30
CA GLY A 277 -10.11 -2.16 -4.59
C GLY A 277 -8.64 -2.24 -4.13
N GLY A 278 -8.23 -3.28 -3.39
CA GLY A 278 -6.86 -3.48 -2.91
C GLY A 278 -6.36 -4.91 -3.14
N ASN A 279 -5.23 -5.28 -2.51
CA ASN A 279 -4.65 -6.61 -2.69
C ASN A 279 -3.98 -7.11 -1.39
N ILE A 280 -3.07 -8.10 -1.50
CA ILE A 280 -2.48 -8.82 -0.35
C ILE A 280 -1.74 -7.87 0.61
N HIS A 281 -0.95 -6.92 0.11
CA HIS A 281 -0.28 -5.95 0.96
C HIS A 281 -1.30 -5.09 1.72
N CYS A 282 -2.37 -4.65 1.05
CA CYS A 282 -3.39 -3.77 1.61
C CYS A 282 -4.18 -4.39 2.77
N ILE A 283 -4.39 -5.73 2.77
CA ILE A 283 -5.10 -6.44 3.85
C ILE A 283 -4.18 -6.89 4.99
N THR A 284 -2.89 -6.56 4.95
CA THR A 284 -1.87 -7.00 5.91
C THR A 284 -1.19 -5.83 6.58
N GLN A 285 -0.77 -6.02 7.85
CA GLN A 285 0.06 -5.07 8.58
C GLN A 285 1.14 -5.82 9.35
N GLN A 286 2.41 -5.46 9.13
CA GLN A 286 3.52 -6.06 9.86
C GLN A 286 3.69 -5.41 11.23
N ILE A 287 4.03 -6.26 12.21
CA ILE A 287 4.45 -5.83 13.53
C ILE A 287 5.90 -6.28 13.71
N PRO A 288 6.86 -5.38 13.86
CA PRO A 288 8.27 -5.74 14.00
C PRO A 288 8.49 -6.53 15.29
N LEU A 289 9.37 -7.53 15.22
CA LEU A 289 9.78 -8.27 16.42
C LEU A 289 10.46 -7.31 17.40
N GLY A 290 9.94 -7.29 18.64
CA GLY A 290 10.44 -6.40 19.66
C GLY A 290 9.71 -6.57 20.99
N ARG A 291 9.99 -5.66 21.94
CA ARG A 291 9.34 -5.62 23.24
C ARG A 291 8.19 -4.62 23.23
N SER A 292 7.10 -4.97 23.91
CA SER A 292 6.00 -4.03 24.15
C SER A 292 6.51 -2.80 24.91
N SER A 293 6.13 -1.61 24.47
CA SER A 293 6.50 -0.34 25.11
C SER A 293 5.81 -0.11 26.45
N ILE A 294 4.68 -0.79 26.71
CA ILE A 294 3.94 -0.65 27.99
C ILE A 294 4.64 -1.37 29.16
N TYR A 295 5.56 -2.30 28.86
CA TYR A 295 6.31 -3.07 29.87
C TYR A 295 7.82 -2.84 29.82
N ALA A 296 8.27 -1.79 29.14
CA ALA A 296 9.69 -1.44 29.00
C ALA A 296 10.17 -0.55 30.14
#